data_172433bbe300a8c3871d0fa585bd2cd9
#
_entry.id   172433bbe300a8c3871d0fa585bd2cd9
#
_cell.length_a   1.000
_cell.length_b   1.000
_cell.length_c   1.000
_cell.angle_alpha   90.00
_cell.angle_beta   90.00
_cell.angle_gamma   90.00
#
_symmetry.space_group_name_H-M   'P 1'
#
loop_
_entity.id
_entity.type
_entity.pdbx_description
1 polymer ?
#
loop_
_entity_poly.entity_id
_entity_poly.type
_entity_poly.pdbx_seq_one_letter_code
_entity_poly.pdbx_strand_id
1 'polypeptide(L)'
;MKNLVIILLFTAFAFTTKAQTTSKKHSSQVITNQVVDIACGECQFKMKGKDCELAIRINGKSYFVDGKGIDDFGDAHGEHGFCNAVSKAEVSGKIVNNRFKATNIKLLTK
;
A
#
# COMPACT_ATOMS: atom_id res chain seq x y z
N MET A 1 -8.90 54.25 -54.77
CA MET A 1 -8.95 52.82 -54.73
C MET A 1 -8.24 52.36 -53.45
N LYS A 2 -9.02 51.93 -52.55
CA LYS A 2 -8.51 51.59 -51.24
C LYS A 2 -8.26 50.06 -51.18
N ASN A 3 -7.00 49.65 -51.19
CA ASN A 3 -6.67 48.31 -51.02
C ASN A 3 -6.60 48.01 -49.50
N LEU A 4 -7.67 47.42 -49.01
CA LEU A 4 -7.73 46.96 -47.65
C LEU A 4 -7.02 45.61 -47.58
N VAL A 5 -5.76 45.62 -47.19
CA VAL A 5 -5.03 44.38 -46.87
C VAL A 5 -5.39 43.96 -45.48
N ILE A 6 -6.33 43.03 -45.37
CA ILE A 6 -6.64 42.39 -44.11
C ILE A 6 -5.57 41.34 -43.89
N ILE A 7 -4.57 41.67 -43.06
CA ILE A 7 -3.62 40.69 -42.57
C ILE A 7 -4.32 39.92 -41.46
N LEU A 8 -4.85 38.75 -41.81
CA LEU A 8 -5.30 37.78 -40.82
C LEU A 8 -4.08 37.17 -40.14
N LEU A 9 -3.74 37.73 -38.99
CA LEU A 9 -2.78 37.12 -38.09
C LEU A 9 -3.43 35.88 -37.47
N PHE A 10 -3.20 34.74 -38.10
CA PHE A 10 -3.44 33.46 -37.45
C PHE A 10 -2.40 33.28 -36.36
N THR A 11 -2.72 33.68 -35.13
CA THR A 11 -1.97 33.23 -33.96
C THR A 11 -2.31 31.77 -33.73
N ALA A 12 -1.45 30.93 -34.25
CA ALA A 12 -1.48 29.49 -33.89
C ALA A 12 -1.17 29.37 -32.40
N PHE A 13 -2.22 29.27 -31.60
CA PHE A 13 -2.07 28.81 -30.22
C PHE A 13 -1.63 27.33 -30.27
N ALA A 14 -0.34 27.14 -30.21
CA ALA A 14 0.19 25.80 -29.97
C ALA A 14 -0.15 25.40 -28.52
N PHE A 15 -1.28 24.70 -28.37
CA PHE A 15 -1.53 23.97 -27.14
C PHE A 15 -0.47 22.87 -27.04
N THR A 16 0.62 23.17 -26.38
CA THR A 16 1.52 22.12 -25.90
C THR A 16 0.79 21.37 -24.81
N THR A 17 0.05 20.35 -25.20
CA THR A 17 -0.41 19.36 -24.26
C THR A 17 0.83 18.67 -23.72
N LYS A 18 1.26 19.07 -22.54
CA LYS A 18 2.21 18.26 -21.76
C LYS A 18 1.48 16.97 -21.47
N ALA A 19 1.79 15.93 -22.21
CA ALA A 19 1.43 14.59 -21.83
C ALA A 19 2.13 14.35 -20.49
N GLN A 20 1.38 14.45 -19.41
CA GLN A 20 1.84 13.92 -18.13
C GLN A 20 1.88 12.41 -18.30
N THR A 21 3.04 11.90 -18.64
CA THR A 21 3.35 10.51 -18.41
C THR A 21 3.24 10.32 -16.90
N THR A 22 2.09 9.86 -16.45
CA THR A 22 1.97 9.24 -15.15
C THR A 22 2.80 7.96 -15.22
N SER A 23 4.10 8.10 -15.08
CA SER A 23 4.90 6.97 -14.65
C SER A 23 4.26 6.56 -13.33
N LYS A 24 3.69 5.36 -13.29
CA LYS A 24 3.37 4.70 -12.03
C LYS A 24 4.70 4.53 -11.33
N LYS A 25 5.14 5.58 -10.68
CA LYS A 25 6.24 5.50 -9.74
C LYS A 25 5.76 4.47 -8.74
N HIS A 26 6.33 3.28 -8.75
CA HIS A 26 6.20 2.35 -7.65
C HIS A 26 6.78 3.07 -6.44
N SER A 27 5.95 3.91 -5.83
CA SER A 27 6.35 4.61 -4.62
C SER A 27 6.34 3.59 -3.50
N SER A 28 7.53 3.10 -3.17
CA SER A 28 7.70 2.32 -1.96
C SER A 28 7.49 3.27 -0.77
N GLN A 29 6.50 2.98 0.07
CA GLN A 29 6.26 3.72 1.29
C GLN A 29 7.07 3.09 2.42
N VAL A 30 7.94 3.87 3.05
CA VAL A 30 8.72 3.43 4.21
C VAL A 30 7.87 3.59 5.47
N ILE A 31 7.81 2.51 6.26
CA ILE A 31 7.15 2.47 7.57
C ILE A 31 8.23 2.28 8.62
N THR A 32 8.24 3.13 9.64
CA THR A 32 9.21 3.08 10.72
C THR A 32 8.49 3.08 12.07
N ASN A 33 8.71 2.02 12.86
CA ASN A 33 8.21 1.89 14.23
C ASN A 33 6.73 2.32 14.39
N GLN A 34 5.89 1.91 13.46
CA GLN A 34 4.47 2.24 13.48
C GLN A 34 3.67 1.13 14.15
N VAL A 35 2.76 1.52 15.04
CA VAL A 35 1.82 0.59 15.67
C VAL A 35 0.65 0.33 14.72
N VAL A 36 0.40 -0.94 14.44
CA VAL A 36 -0.60 -1.40 13.49
C VAL A 36 -1.39 -2.58 14.05
N ASP A 37 -2.52 -2.86 13.44
CA ASP A 37 -3.22 -4.13 13.64
C ASP A 37 -2.50 -5.22 12.82
N ILE A 38 -2.37 -6.41 13.40
CA ILE A 38 -1.76 -7.58 12.77
C ILE A 38 -2.59 -8.83 13.04
N ALA A 39 -2.84 -9.60 12.01
CA ALA A 39 -3.62 -10.84 12.08
C ALA A 39 -3.51 -11.64 10.78
N CYS A 40 -4.24 -12.77 10.70
CA CYS A 40 -4.47 -13.46 9.43
C CYS A 40 -5.30 -12.56 8.51
N GLY A 41 -4.79 -12.29 7.31
CA GLY A 41 -5.47 -11.42 6.35
C GLY A 41 -6.82 -11.96 5.91
N GLU A 42 -6.90 -13.22 5.57
CA GLU A 42 -8.13 -13.87 5.13
C GLU A 42 -9.17 -14.01 6.25
N CYS A 43 -8.72 -14.37 7.46
CA CYS A 43 -9.61 -14.63 8.59
C CYS A 43 -10.15 -13.35 9.23
N GLN A 44 -9.29 -12.35 9.45
CA GLN A 44 -9.62 -11.18 10.26
C GLN A 44 -9.84 -9.90 9.43
N PHE A 45 -9.14 -9.77 8.31
CA PHE A 45 -9.21 -8.56 7.47
C PHE A 45 -10.00 -8.77 6.19
N LYS A 46 -10.59 -9.94 6.00
CA LYS A 46 -11.41 -10.31 4.83
C LYS A 46 -10.68 -10.09 3.50
N MET A 47 -9.37 -10.32 3.51
CA MET A 47 -8.55 -10.24 2.32
C MET A 47 -8.71 -11.49 1.47
N LYS A 48 -8.47 -11.37 0.17
CA LYS A 48 -8.45 -12.50 -0.75
C LYS A 48 -7.02 -13.03 -0.85
N GLY A 49 -6.83 -14.30 -0.51
CA GLY A 49 -5.56 -15.00 -0.58
C GLY A 49 -5.77 -16.49 -0.78
N LYS A 50 -4.69 -17.24 -0.92
CA LYS A 50 -4.75 -18.70 -1.14
C LYS A 50 -4.85 -19.47 0.15
N ASP A 51 -4.22 -18.97 1.20
CA ASP A 51 -4.12 -19.60 2.52
C ASP A 51 -4.15 -18.54 3.60
N CYS A 52 -4.03 -18.95 4.86
CA CYS A 52 -3.94 -18.03 5.98
C CYS A 52 -2.57 -17.33 5.97
N GLU A 53 -2.52 -16.12 5.49
CA GLU A 53 -1.30 -15.31 5.41
C GLU A 53 -1.34 -14.18 6.44
N LEU A 54 -0.17 -13.88 7.02
CA LEU A 54 -0.01 -12.75 7.92
C LEU A 54 -0.27 -11.43 7.17
N ALA A 55 -1.03 -10.55 7.78
CA ALA A 55 -1.32 -9.23 7.24
C ALA A 55 -1.30 -8.16 8.33
N ILE A 56 -1.05 -6.93 7.92
CA ILE A 56 -1.18 -5.74 8.76
C ILE A 56 -2.23 -4.80 8.20
N ARG A 57 -2.81 -3.97 9.07
CA ARG A 57 -3.70 -2.88 8.66
C ARG A 57 -3.14 -1.55 9.12
N ILE A 58 -2.92 -0.67 8.15
CA ILE A 58 -2.43 0.69 8.37
C ILE A 58 -3.47 1.66 7.82
N ASN A 59 -3.97 2.57 8.63
CA ASN A 59 -4.93 3.61 8.21
C ASN A 59 -6.12 3.04 7.42
N GLY A 60 -6.64 1.90 7.87
CA GLY A 60 -7.79 1.26 7.24
C GLY A 60 -7.48 0.43 6.01
N LYS A 61 -6.23 0.39 5.56
CA LYS A 61 -5.79 -0.42 4.42
C LYS A 61 -4.97 -1.62 4.88
N SER A 62 -5.27 -2.79 4.32
CA SER A 62 -4.64 -4.05 4.71
C SER A 62 -3.62 -4.51 3.67
N TYR A 63 -2.51 -5.05 4.16
CA TYR A 63 -1.40 -5.52 3.33
C TYR A 63 -0.93 -6.88 3.83
N PHE A 64 -0.73 -7.83 2.92
CA PHE A 64 -0.01 -9.06 3.26
C PHE A 64 1.45 -8.77 3.60
N VAL A 65 2.00 -9.54 4.52
CA VAL A 65 3.36 -9.37 5.03
C VAL A 65 4.32 -10.33 4.32
N ASP A 66 5.41 -9.79 3.82
CA ASP A 66 6.56 -10.56 3.35
C ASP A 66 7.67 -10.51 4.40
N GLY A 67 8.43 -11.59 4.54
CA GLY A 67 9.57 -11.70 5.46
C GLY A 67 9.26 -12.33 6.81
N LYS A 68 8.00 -12.40 7.18
CA LYS A 68 7.50 -13.14 8.36
C LYS A 68 6.24 -13.89 8.00
N GLY A 69 6.10 -15.10 8.52
CA GLY A 69 4.95 -15.96 8.31
C GLY A 69 3.97 -15.93 9.47
N ILE A 70 2.77 -16.45 9.20
CA ILE A 70 1.68 -16.52 10.19
C ILE A 70 2.04 -17.31 11.44
N ASP A 71 2.90 -18.30 11.33
CA ASP A 71 3.31 -19.20 12.43
C ASP A 71 4.61 -18.77 13.11
N ASP A 72 5.24 -17.66 12.68
CA ASP A 72 6.50 -17.20 13.27
C ASP A 72 6.34 -16.61 14.68
N PHE A 73 5.11 -16.36 15.10
CA PHE A 73 4.79 -15.73 16.40
C PHE A 73 4.02 -16.66 17.34
N GLY A 74 3.96 -17.94 17.03
CA GLY A 74 3.24 -18.95 17.79
C GLY A 74 2.11 -19.60 16.97
N ASP A 75 1.24 -20.36 17.64
CA ASP A 75 0.14 -21.06 16.98
C ASP A 75 -0.93 -20.09 16.48
N ALA A 76 -1.02 -19.94 15.15
CA ALA A 76 -1.99 -19.07 14.52
C ALA A 76 -3.46 -19.48 14.78
N HIS A 77 -3.70 -20.77 15.01
CA HIS A 77 -5.02 -21.32 15.30
C HIS A 77 -5.34 -21.42 16.80
N GLY A 78 -4.40 -21.01 17.65
CA GLY A 78 -4.62 -20.94 19.10
C GLY A 78 -5.68 -19.89 19.47
N GLU A 79 -6.12 -19.88 20.74
CA GLU A 79 -7.16 -18.97 21.22
C GLU A 79 -6.84 -17.50 20.96
N HIS A 80 -5.58 -17.11 21.08
CA HIS A 80 -5.10 -15.76 20.83
C HIS A 80 -4.25 -15.66 19.56
N GLY A 81 -4.29 -16.69 18.69
CA GLY A 81 -3.58 -16.72 17.42
C GLY A 81 -4.17 -15.76 16.38
N PHE A 82 -3.40 -15.49 15.35
CA PHE A 82 -3.79 -14.52 14.32
C PHE A 82 -5.03 -14.91 13.49
N CYS A 83 -5.37 -16.19 13.44
CA CYS A 83 -6.60 -16.63 12.78
C CYS A 83 -7.86 -16.33 13.62
N ASN A 84 -7.73 -16.18 14.92
CA ASN A 84 -8.83 -15.99 15.86
C ASN A 84 -8.93 -14.59 16.45
N ALA A 85 -7.86 -13.82 16.39
CA ALA A 85 -7.80 -12.50 17.03
C ALA A 85 -6.88 -11.54 16.27
N VAL A 86 -7.19 -10.27 16.37
CA VAL A 86 -6.34 -9.17 15.91
C VAL A 86 -5.45 -8.73 17.08
N SER A 87 -4.16 -8.62 16.83
CA SER A 87 -3.17 -8.12 17.79
C SER A 87 -2.64 -6.75 17.37
N LYS A 88 -1.91 -6.10 18.26
CA LYS A 88 -1.16 -4.89 17.95
C LYS A 88 0.32 -5.22 17.83
N ALA A 89 0.97 -4.61 16.87
CA ALA A 89 2.40 -4.74 16.64
C ALA A 89 3.02 -3.42 16.27
N GLU A 90 4.26 -3.22 16.68
CA GLU A 90 5.10 -2.15 16.16
C GLU A 90 5.92 -2.71 15.00
N VAL A 91 5.79 -2.11 13.85
CA VAL A 91 6.39 -2.63 12.61
C VAL A 91 7.25 -1.60 11.91
N SER A 92 8.29 -2.11 11.25
CA SER A 92 9.14 -1.36 10.33
C SER A 92 9.32 -2.15 9.05
N GLY A 93 9.38 -1.47 7.93
CA GLY A 93 9.54 -2.09 6.62
C GLY A 93 9.14 -1.14 5.49
N LYS A 94 8.77 -1.71 4.36
CA LYS A 94 8.35 -0.96 3.17
C LYS A 94 7.09 -1.57 2.57
N ILE A 95 6.18 -0.74 2.13
CA ILE A 95 5.05 -1.16 1.31
C ILE A 95 5.48 -1.05 -0.15
N VAL A 96 5.52 -2.18 -0.83
CA VAL A 96 5.89 -2.30 -2.25
C VAL A 96 4.87 -3.21 -2.94
N ASN A 97 4.31 -2.77 -4.04
CA ASN A 97 3.31 -3.55 -4.80
C ASN A 97 2.14 -4.06 -3.95
N ASN A 98 1.61 -3.22 -3.07
CA ASN A 98 0.53 -3.57 -2.13
C ASN A 98 0.87 -4.70 -1.14
N ARG A 99 2.14 -4.93 -0.89
CA ARG A 99 2.62 -5.87 0.13
C ARG A 99 3.55 -5.15 1.09
N PHE A 100 3.50 -5.53 2.35
CA PHE A 100 4.39 -5.00 3.38
C PHE A 100 5.60 -5.93 3.53
N LYS A 101 6.75 -5.42 3.13
CA LYS A 101 8.05 -6.11 3.32
C LYS A 101 8.59 -5.73 4.68
N ALA A 102 8.40 -6.61 5.65
CA ALA A 102 8.79 -6.38 7.03
C ALA A 102 10.31 -6.49 7.21
N THR A 103 10.90 -5.51 7.89
CA THR A 103 12.25 -5.60 8.43
C THR A 103 12.23 -5.89 9.92
N ASN A 104 11.19 -5.46 10.62
CA ASN A 104 10.99 -5.77 12.04
C ASN A 104 9.50 -5.81 12.38
N ILE A 105 9.10 -6.76 13.18
CA ILE A 105 7.76 -6.87 13.77
C ILE A 105 7.91 -7.22 15.25
N LYS A 106 7.37 -6.36 16.10
CA LYS A 106 7.33 -6.59 17.54
C LYS A 106 5.87 -6.58 18.00
N LEU A 107 5.41 -7.72 18.51
CA LEU A 107 4.06 -7.79 19.11
C LEU A 107 4.02 -6.99 20.41
N LEU A 108 2.98 -6.17 20.56
CA LEU A 108 2.79 -5.31 21.74
C LEU A 108 1.78 -5.87 22.72
N THR A 109 0.86 -6.69 22.23
CA THR A 109 -0.20 -7.27 23.07
C THR A 109 -0.28 -8.76 22.87
N LYS A 110 -0.52 -9.42 23.94
CA LYS A 110 -0.99 -10.81 23.94
C LYS A 110 -2.51 -10.82 24.01
#